data_c04672a49f8297c36d055c22df3105e6
#
_entry.id   c04672a49f8297c36d055c22df3105e6
#
_cell.length_a   1.000
_cell.length_b   1.000
_cell.length_c   1.000
_cell.angle_alpha   90.00
_cell.angle_beta   90.00
_cell.angle_gamma   90.00
#
_symmetry.space_group_name_H-M   'P 1'
#
loop_
_entity.id
_entity.type
_entity.pdbx_description
1 polymer ?
#
loop_
_entity_poly.entity_id
_entity_poly.type
_entity_poly.pdbx_seq_one_letter_code
_entity_poly.pdbx_strand_id
1 'polypeptide(L)'
;MTNTATTARRAIATGLALLLATSVLTPAAHAEGELGLLVWEGYADQSFVKDFEAESGCKVQATYVGSNDDFVPKMQAGGGGVYDLLSVSADASEVVIRAGFAEPIDTSRIPEWNNVYESFRTVPSLNVDGQVWGVPFTWGANPFIYRTDKIATPPTSIGDLWNPEFKGKVGMWDDKSMLYNAARLLGIADPFKMTDEELETVKNKLIEQKPLVRKYWTTAGELTQLMASDEVWISYTWGGLMLNEAKKLNLPVAEFMPKEGADGWVDNWMIVKDSPNQECAYKYINFMMSPKGQCGVSTVTGYSASNPVAAKTCMSAEEFAAKHQDDVEYVKQLHMWQTPERIEVYTNVWNAVKAAP
;
A
#
# COMPACT_ATOMS: atom_id res chain seq x y z
N MET A 1 80.30 -58.36 -17.21
CA MET A 1 80.59 -56.93 -17.21
C MET A 1 79.34 -56.22 -17.72
N THR A 2 78.95 -55.15 -17.11
CA THR A 2 77.86 -54.21 -17.37
C THR A 2 76.58 -54.42 -16.58
N ASN A 3 76.50 -53.53 -15.56
CA ASN A 3 75.36 -53.27 -14.74
C ASN A 3 74.25 -52.58 -15.52
N THR A 4 73.02 -52.97 -15.27
CA THR A 4 71.85 -52.19 -15.64
C THR A 4 71.03 -51.86 -14.39
N ALA A 5 70.99 -50.60 -14.02
CA ALA A 5 70.22 -50.05 -12.93
C ALA A 5 68.77 -49.78 -13.36
N THR A 6 67.85 -50.33 -12.64
CA THR A 6 66.37 -50.14 -12.87
C THR A 6 65.90 -48.97 -12.01
N THR A 7 65.45 -47.89 -12.64
CA THR A 7 64.89 -46.71 -11.98
C THR A 7 63.38 -46.90 -11.87
N ALA A 8 62.86 -47.02 -10.64
CA ALA A 8 61.45 -47.01 -10.35
C ALA A 8 60.89 -45.58 -10.35
N ARG A 9 59.94 -45.27 -11.22
CA ARG A 9 59.13 -44.02 -11.20
C ARG A 9 57.97 -44.18 -10.27
N ARG A 10 57.95 -43.43 -9.18
CA ARG A 10 56.79 -43.21 -8.34
C ARG A 10 55.90 -42.19 -8.99
N ALA A 11 54.67 -42.56 -9.34
CA ALA A 11 53.59 -41.68 -9.76
C ALA A 11 52.94 -41.11 -8.47
N ILE A 12 53.01 -39.79 -8.28
CA ILE A 12 52.26 -39.06 -7.24
C ILE A 12 50.94 -38.64 -7.87
N ALA A 13 49.82 -39.27 -7.44
CA ALA A 13 48.48 -38.85 -7.79
C ALA A 13 48.05 -37.71 -6.85
N THR A 14 48.04 -36.47 -7.36
CA THR A 14 47.55 -35.31 -6.67
C THR A 14 46.03 -35.26 -6.89
N GLY A 15 45.24 -35.70 -5.89
CA GLY A 15 43.79 -35.53 -5.88
C GLY A 15 43.42 -34.09 -5.54
N LEU A 16 42.91 -33.38 -6.52
CA LEU A 16 42.34 -32.03 -6.36
C LEU A 16 40.90 -32.17 -5.83
N ALA A 17 40.71 -32.05 -4.52
CA ALA A 17 39.37 -31.99 -3.93
C ALA A 17 38.81 -30.58 -4.18
N LEU A 18 37.82 -30.48 -5.10
CA LEU A 18 37.03 -29.28 -5.33
C LEU A 18 36.00 -29.17 -4.19
N LEU A 19 36.29 -28.32 -3.20
CA LEU A 19 35.32 -27.88 -2.19
C LEU A 19 34.35 -26.91 -2.87
N LEU A 20 33.18 -27.38 -3.26
CA LEU A 20 32.01 -26.56 -3.59
C LEU A 20 31.53 -25.89 -2.31
N ALA A 21 32.00 -24.67 -2.06
CA ALA A 21 31.39 -23.80 -1.04
C ALA A 21 30.03 -23.36 -1.57
N THR A 22 28.98 -24.05 -1.16
CA THR A 22 27.59 -23.55 -1.30
C THR A 22 27.47 -22.34 -0.36
N SER A 23 27.60 -21.14 -0.92
CA SER A 23 27.25 -19.91 -0.22
C SER A 23 25.74 -19.93 0.00
N VAL A 24 25.31 -20.33 1.18
CA VAL A 24 23.95 -20.10 1.66
C VAL A 24 23.86 -18.59 1.84
N LEU A 25 23.19 -17.90 0.91
CA LEU A 25 22.76 -16.53 1.08
C LEU A 25 21.72 -16.53 2.21
N THR A 26 22.19 -16.39 3.45
CA THR A 26 21.32 -16.00 4.55
C THR A 26 20.81 -14.60 4.25
N PRO A 27 19.49 -14.35 4.26
CA PRO A 27 19.01 -12.99 4.21
C PRO A 27 19.68 -12.20 5.33
N ALA A 28 20.19 -11.02 5.02
CA ALA A 28 20.79 -10.16 6.01
C ALA A 28 19.70 -9.75 7.01
N ALA A 29 19.73 -10.32 8.21
CA ALA A 29 18.94 -9.80 9.31
C ALA A 29 19.42 -8.38 9.62
N HIS A 30 18.44 -7.44 9.83
CA HIS A 30 18.77 -6.10 10.29
C HIS A 30 19.54 -6.16 11.61
N ALA A 31 20.52 -5.27 11.77
CA ALA A 31 21.20 -5.10 13.05
C ALA A 31 20.21 -4.52 14.10
N GLU A 32 20.47 -4.78 15.37
CA GLU A 32 19.67 -4.19 16.46
C GLU A 32 19.66 -2.66 16.34
N GLY A 33 18.45 -2.07 16.35
CA GLY A 33 18.26 -0.63 16.12
C GLY A 33 18.01 -0.22 14.66
N GLU A 34 18.03 -1.16 13.70
CA GLU A 34 17.57 -0.92 12.33
C GLU A 34 16.11 -1.39 12.19
N LEU A 35 15.24 -0.48 11.76
CA LEU A 35 13.81 -0.73 11.60
C LEU A 35 13.45 -0.85 10.11
N GLY A 36 13.18 -2.08 9.68
CA GLY A 36 12.72 -2.39 8.33
C GLY A 36 11.22 -2.15 8.17
N LEU A 37 10.84 -1.30 7.22
CA LEU A 37 9.45 -1.00 6.91
C LEU A 37 9.07 -1.53 5.53
N LEU A 38 7.89 -2.17 5.43
CA LEU A 38 7.22 -2.43 4.17
C LEU A 38 5.94 -1.60 4.13
N VAL A 39 5.93 -0.53 3.33
CA VAL A 39 4.97 0.57 3.48
C VAL A 39 4.54 1.16 2.14
N TRP A 40 3.46 1.93 2.16
CA TRP A 40 3.03 2.76 1.05
C TRP A 40 3.94 3.98 0.86
N GLU A 41 3.94 4.52 -0.34
CA GLU A 41 4.65 5.75 -0.70
C GLU A 41 4.20 6.92 0.19
N GLY A 42 5.17 7.67 0.73
CA GLY A 42 4.94 8.79 1.63
C GLY A 42 4.90 8.46 3.13
N TYR A 43 4.83 7.18 3.53
CA TYR A 43 4.72 6.79 4.96
C TYR A 43 6.06 6.68 5.69
N ALA A 44 7.16 6.83 4.96
CA ALA A 44 8.51 6.90 5.52
C ALA A 44 9.30 8.07 4.92
N ASP A 45 8.65 9.22 4.74
CA ASP A 45 9.29 10.42 4.19
C ASP A 45 10.30 11.01 5.17
N GLN A 46 11.45 11.42 4.65
CA GLN A 46 12.55 11.96 5.44
C GLN A 46 12.22 13.27 6.13
N SER A 47 11.17 13.99 5.72
CA SER A 47 10.75 15.23 6.38
C SER A 47 10.35 15.01 7.84
N PHE A 48 9.86 13.82 8.23
CA PHE A 48 9.49 13.45 9.59
C PHE A 48 10.27 12.26 10.15
N VAL A 49 10.71 11.29 9.31
CA VAL A 49 11.46 10.11 9.77
C VAL A 49 12.77 10.48 10.46
N LYS A 50 13.47 11.53 9.98
CA LYS A 50 14.70 12.01 10.63
C LYS A 50 14.49 12.44 12.10
N ASP A 51 13.31 12.97 12.44
CA ASP A 51 12.99 13.35 13.81
C ASP A 51 12.80 12.11 14.67
N PHE A 52 12.11 11.09 14.15
CA PHE A 52 11.99 9.78 14.80
C PHE A 52 13.37 9.16 15.05
N GLU A 53 14.24 9.12 14.04
CA GLU A 53 15.58 8.55 14.17
C GLU A 53 16.42 9.27 15.23
N ALA A 54 16.33 10.62 15.26
CA ALA A 54 17.04 11.43 16.26
C ALA A 54 16.53 11.20 17.69
N GLU A 55 15.21 11.02 17.86
CA GLU A 55 14.57 10.84 19.17
C GLU A 55 14.71 9.41 19.70
N SER A 56 14.61 8.41 18.82
CA SER A 56 14.54 7.00 19.22
C SER A 56 15.87 6.27 19.20
N GLY A 57 16.84 6.73 18.40
CA GLY A 57 18.06 6.03 18.07
C GLY A 57 17.89 4.90 17.06
N CYS A 58 16.66 4.59 16.62
CA CYS A 58 16.37 3.58 15.61
C CYS A 58 16.59 4.15 14.20
N LYS A 59 17.12 3.33 13.27
CA LYS A 59 17.32 3.72 11.86
C LYS A 59 16.28 3.07 10.98
N VAL A 60 15.64 3.87 10.11
CA VAL A 60 14.55 3.43 9.25
C VAL A 60 15.05 3.05 7.87
N GLN A 61 14.67 1.85 7.43
CA GLN A 61 14.88 1.34 6.08
C GLN A 61 13.52 1.01 5.46
N ALA A 62 13.07 1.79 4.48
CA ALA A 62 11.75 1.61 3.88
C ALA A 62 11.80 0.92 2.53
N THR A 63 10.94 -0.06 2.34
CA THR A 63 10.60 -0.65 1.04
C THR A 63 9.15 -0.27 0.73
N TYR A 64 8.91 0.22 -0.47
CA TYR A 64 7.58 0.65 -0.88
C TYR A 64 6.81 -0.44 -1.63
N VAL A 65 5.51 -0.45 -1.43
CA VAL A 65 4.55 -1.29 -2.16
C VAL A 65 3.72 -0.44 -3.12
N GLY A 66 3.24 -1.05 -4.18
CA GLY A 66 2.35 -0.41 -5.16
C GLY A 66 0.92 -0.95 -5.12
N SER A 67 0.69 -2.06 -4.40
CA SER A 67 -0.60 -2.75 -4.29
C SER A 67 -0.70 -3.50 -2.98
N ASN A 68 -1.92 -3.73 -2.49
CA ASN A 68 -2.18 -4.63 -1.35
C ASN A 68 -1.71 -6.07 -1.62
N ASP A 69 -1.66 -6.50 -2.87
CA ASP A 69 -1.21 -7.83 -3.26
C ASP A 69 0.32 -8.00 -3.17
N ASP A 70 1.09 -6.93 -2.93
CA ASP A 70 2.55 -6.99 -2.79
C ASP A 70 3.03 -7.52 -1.43
N PHE A 71 2.24 -7.34 -0.35
CA PHE A 71 2.69 -7.65 1.01
C PHE A 71 3.06 -9.12 1.20
N VAL A 72 2.15 -10.03 0.89
CA VAL A 72 2.36 -11.47 1.11
C VAL A 72 3.54 -12.02 0.27
N PRO A 73 3.65 -11.76 -1.04
CA PRO A 73 4.81 -12.21 -1.81
C PRO A 73 6.15 -11.66 -1.32
N LYS A 74 6.21 -10.39 -0.93
CA LYS A 74 7.44 -9.78 -0.39
C LYS A 74 7.82 -10.40 0.96
N MET A 75 6.86 -10.70 1.82
CA MET A 75 7.09 -11.39 3.08
C MET A 75 7.56 -12.84 2.84
N GLN A 76 6.96 -13.57 1.88
CA GLN A 76 7.38 -14.92 1.50
C GLN A 76 8.79 -14.97 0.88
N ALA A 77 9.17 -13.94 0.15
CA ALA A 77 10.49 -13.84 -0.48
C ALA A 77 11.65 -13.57 0.50
N GLY A 78 11.42 -13.70 1.80
CA GLY A 78 12.44 -13.51 2.84
C GLY A 78 12.20 -12.29 3.74
N GLY A 79 11.00 -11.73 3.70
CA GLY A 79 10.63 -10.54 4.49
C GLY A 79 10.68 -10.74 6.02
N GLY A 80 10.58 -11.97 6.51
CA GLY A 80 10.66 -12.30 7.95
C GLY A 80 12.05 -12.12 8.59
N GLY A 81 12.87 -11.26 8.11
CA GLY A 81 14.20 -10.88 8.68
C GLY A 81 14.66 -9.55 8.09
N VAL A 82 13.83 -8.98 7.18
CA VAL A 82 14.09 -7.71 6.50
C VAL A 82 13.11 -6.64 6.97
N TYR A 83 11.87 -7.03 7.30
CA TYR A 83 10.84 -6.10 7.73
C TYR A 83 10.45 -6.35 9.18
N ASP A 84 10.22 -5.27 9.91
CA ASP A 84 9.80 -5.23 11.30
C ASP A 84 8.37 -4.69 11.44
N LEU A 85 7.98 -3.77 10.54
CA LEU A 85 6.65 -3.18 10.46
C LEU A 85 6.11 -3.21 9.03
N LEU A 86 4.81 -3.48 8.94
CA LEU A 86 4.04 -3.37 7.70
C LEU A 86 3.02 -2.24 7.86
N SER A 87 2.84 -1.43 6.83
CA SER A 87 1.69 -0.54 6.76
C SER A 87 0.70 -1.09 5.74
N VAL A 88 -0.35 -1.74 6.22
CA VAL A 88 -1.31 -2.50 5.42
C VAL A 88 -2.67 -1.82 5.46
N SER A 89 -3.39 -1.78 4.34
CA SER A 89 -4.78 -1.34 4.35
C SER A 89 -5.67 -2.37 5.06
N ALA A 90 -6.72 -1.90 5.72
CA ALA A 90 -7.55 -2.75 6.59
C ALA A 90 -8.16 -3.95 5.84
N ASP A 91 -8.48 -3.81 4.53
CA ASP A 91 -9.00 -4.90 3.69
C ASP A 91 -7.98 -6.02 3.40
N ALA A 92 -6.68 -5.73 3.49
CA ALA A 92 -5.62 -6.70 3.27
C ALA A 92 -5.02 -7.26 4.58
N SER A 93 -5.35 -6.64 5.72
CA SER A 93 -4.75 -6.99 7.02
C SER A 93 -5.01 -8.43 7.42
N GLU A 94 -6.24 -8.92 7.25
CA GLU A 94 -6.61 -10.31 7.58
C GLU A 94 -5.82 -11.32 6.76
N VAL A 95 -5.47 -11.00 5.50
CA VAL A 95 -4.65 -11.87 4.65
C VAL A 95 -3.24 -12.01 5.22
N VAL A 96 -2.65 -10.90 5.66
CA VAL A 96 -1.31 -10.88 6.29
C VAL A 96 -1.31 -11.65 7.61
N ILE A 97 -2.38 -11.48 8.42
CA ILE A 97 -2.55 -12.21 9.69
C ILE A 97 -2.66 -13.72 9.45
N ARG A 98 -3.55 -14.15 8.55
CA ARG A 98 -3.77 -15.57 8.23
C ARG A 98 -2.54 -16.23 7.59
N ALA A 99 -1.74 -15.46 6.86
CA ALA A 99 -0.46 -15.93 6.33
C ALA A 99 0.63 -16.09 7.42
N GLY A 100 0.36 -15.65 8.66
CA GLY A 100 1.26 -15.80 9.80
C GLY A 100 2.44 -14.81 9.81
N PHE A 101 2.31 -13.67 9.14
CA PHE A 101 3.37 -12.67 9.03
C PHE A 101 3.29 -11.54 10.06
N ALA A 102 2.16 -11.40 10.74
CA ALA A 102 1.99 -10.40 11.81
C ALA A 102 1.86 -11.07 13.18
N GLU A 103 2.02 -10.28 14.22
CA GLU A 103 1.72 -10.65 15.61
C GLU A 103 0.74 -9.67 16.24
N PRO A 104 0.01 -10.08 17.31
CA PRO A 104 -0.90 -9.20 18.02
C PRO A 104 -0.18 -7.99 18.64
N ILE A 105 -0.87 -6.86 18.63
CA ILE A 105 -0.42 -5.60 19.22
C ILE A 105 -0.82 -5.54 20.70
N ASP A 106 0.13 -5.27 21.59
CA ASP A 106 -0.15 -4.85 22.96
C ASP A 106 -0.54 -3.37 22.98
N THR A 107 -1.84 -3.10 22.95
CA THR A 107 -2.38 -1.73 22.95
C THR A 107 -2.05 -0.94 24.20
N SER A 108 -1.65 -1.58 25.31
CA SER A 108 -1.20 -0.89 26.53
C SER A 108 0.12 -0.15 26.32
N ARG A 109 0.89 -0.53 25.30
CA ARG A 109 2.13 0.13 24.86
C ARG A 109 1.91 1.29 23.90
N ILE A 110 0.65 1.60 23.55
CA ILE A 110 0.27 2.68 22.61
C ILE A 110 -0.52 3.74 23.40
N PRO A 111 0.15 4.77 23.96
CA PRO A 111 -0.52 5.81 24.77
C PRO A 111 -1.69 6.50 24.06
N GLU A 112 -1.55 6.70 22.74
CA GLU A 112 -2.54 7.38 21.89
C GLU A 112 -3.69 6.46 21.41
N TRP A 113 -3.71 5.18 21.79
CA TRP A 113 -4.69 4.20 21.33
C TRP A 113 -6.14 4.68 21.45
N ASN A 114 -6.50 5.24 22.59
CA ASN A 114 -7.86 5.68 22.86
C ASN A 114 -8.24 6.99 22.12
N ASN A 115 -7.29 7.70 21.54
CA ASN A 115 -7.49 8.87 20.74
C ASN A 115 -7.73 8.56 19.25
N VAL A 116 -7.52 7.30 18.82
CA VAL A 116 -7.89 6.82 17.49
C VAL A 116 -9.42 6.71 17.41
N TYR A 117 -10.01 7.07 16.28
CA TYR A 117 -11.45 6.90 16.06
C TYR A 117 -11.90 5.48 16.42
N GLU A 118 -12.98 5.38 17.19
CA GLU A 118 -13.51 4.07 17.64
C GLU A 118 -13.88 3.18 16.45
N SER A 119 -14.47 3.76 15.40
CA SER A 119 -14.82 3.04 14.16
C SER A 119 -13.61 2.37 13.50
N PHE A 120 -12.42 2.95 13.62
CA PHE A 120 -11.20 2.34 13.08
C PHE A 120 -10.59 1.31 14.02
N ARG A 121 -10.64 1.55 15.34
CA ARG A 121 -10.17 0.56 16.34
C ARG A 121 -10.97 -0.74 16.33
N THR A 122 -12.22 -0.66 15.87
CA THR A 122 -13.17 -1.81 15.85
C THR A 122 -13.34 -2.44 14.48
N VAL A 123 -12.52 -2.09 13.50
CA VAL A 123 -12.55 -2.73 12.17
C VAL A 123 -12.33 -4.24 12.32
N PRO A 124 -13.23 -5.10 11.79
CA PRO A 124 -13.16 -6.55 12.01
C PRO A 124 -11.86 -7.19 11.55
N SER A 125 -11.30 -6.76 10.40
CA SER A 125 -10.05 -7.29 9.85
C SER A 125 -8.80 -6.98 10.69
N LEU A 126 -8.91 -6.06 11.67
CA LEU A 126 -7.85 -5.74 12.64
C LEU A 126 -8.09 -6.38 14.00
N ASN A 127 -9.27 -6.96 14.24
CA ASN A 127 -9.70 -7.56 15.49
C ASN A 127 -10.01 -9.05 15.26
N VAL A 128 -8.98 -9.86 15.07
CA VAL A 128 -9.10 -11.27 14.73
C VAL A 128 -8.86 -12.10 15.99
N ASP A 129 -9.72 -13.09 16.23
CA ASP A 129 -9.64 -14.02 17.38
C ASP A 129 -9.56 -13.31 18.75
N GLY A 130 -10.22 -12.16 18.88
CA GLY A 130 -10.26 -11.37 20.12
C GLY A 130 -8.96 -10.60 20.42
N GLN A 131 -8.06 -10.52 19.47
CA GLN A 131 -6.80 -9.77 19.58
C GLN A 131 -6.77 -8.61 18.58
N VAL A 132 -6.07 -7.53 18.95
CA VAL A 132 -5.79 -6.40 18.05
C VAL A 132 -4.50 -6.70 17.28
N TRP A 133 -4.53 -6.57 15.96
CA TRP A 133 -3.40 -6.91 15.09
C TRP A 133 -2.81 -5.70 14.37
N GLY A 134 -3.46 -4.56 14.43
CA GLY A 134 -2.98 -3.35 13.77
C GLY A 134 -3.39 -2.06 14.48
N VAL A 135 -2.58 -1.02 14.32
CA VAL A 135 -2.85 0.33 14.84
C VAL A 135 -3.21 1.23 13.68
N PRO A 136 -4.51 1.60 13.52
CA PRO A 136 -4.92 2.54 12.47
C PRO A 136 -4.23 3.88 12.67
N PHE A 137 -3.58 4.41 11.62
CA PHE A 137 -2.83 5.66 11.77
C PHE A 137 -3.19 6.74 10.75
N THR A 138 -3.73 6.37 9.60
CA THR A 138 -4.20 7.30 8.56
C THR A 138 -5.36 6.70 7.79
N TRP A 139 -6.18 7.57 7.18
CA TRP A 139 -7.32 7.16 6.37
C TRP A 139 -7.56 8.16 5.25
N GLY A 140 -8.37 7.79 4.29
CA GLY A 140 -8.72 8.67 3.19
C GLY A 140 -9.76 8.10 2.26
N ALA A 141 -9.96 8.81 1.17
CA ALA A 141 -10.74 8.39 0.03
C ALA A 141 -9.86 8.23 -1.20
N ASN A 142 -10.30 7.41 -2.13
CA ASN A 142 -9.74 7.31 -3.47
C ASN A 142 -10.70 7.96 -4.47
N PRO A 143 -10.60 9.28 -4.67
CA PRO A 143 -11.35 9.99 -5.71
C PRO A 143 -10.80 9.67 -7.08
N PHE A 144 -11.29 10.37 -8.08
CA PHE A 144 -10.73 10.35 -9.43
C PHE A 144 -10.08 11.70 -9.74
N ILE A 145 -9.01 11.69 -10.51
CA ILE A 145 -8.27 12.88 -10.91
C ILE A 145 -8.36 13.08 -12.42
N TYR A 146 -8.45 14.32 -12.87
CA TYR A 146 -8.47 14.63 -14.29
C TYR A 146 -7.72 15.92 -14.62
N ARG A 147 -7.24 16.02 -15.85
CA ARG A 147 -6.61 17.21 -16.43
C ARG A 147 -7.69 18.22 -16.81
N THR A 148 -7.71 19.39 -16.15
CA THR A 148 -8.70 20.46 -16.37
C THR A 148 -8.51 21.22 -17.68
N ASP A 149 -7.30 21.16 -18.25
CA ASP A 149 -6.97 21.74 -19.56
C ASP A 149 -7.28 20.79 -20.74
N LYS A 150 -7.61 19.52 -20.44
CA LYS A 150 -7.96 18.51 -21.46
C LYS A 150 -9.44 18.14 -21.42
N ILE A 151 -10.05 18.17 -20.26
CA ILE A 151 -11.45 17.79 -20.02
C ILE A 151 -12.20 19.04 -19.54
N ALA A 152 -12.89 19.69 -20.45
CA ALA A 152 -13.57 20.97 -20.20
C ALA A 152 -14.80 20.82 -19.30
N THR A 153 -15.54 19.70 -19.41
CA THR A 153 -16.67 19.40 -18.55
C THR A 153 -16.21 18.49 -17.42
N PRO A 154 -16.25 18.92 -16.15
CA PRO A 154 -15.83 18.10 -15.03
C PRO A 154 -16.55 16.75 -15.01
N PRO A 155 -15.82 15.62 -14.89
CA PRO A 155 -16.42 14.30 -14.74
C PRO A 155 -17.23 14.20 -13.45
N THR A 156 -18.23 13.32 -13.42
CA THR A 156 -19.14 13.16 -12.26
C THR A 156 -19.46 11.70 -11.90
N SER A 157 -18.96 10.77 -12.71
CA SER A 157 -19.31 9.34 -12.58
C SER A 157 -18.06 8.47 -12.78
N ILE A 158 -18.04 7.30 -12.13
CA ILE A 158 -17.09 6.23 -12.46
C ILE A 158 -17.17 5.88 -13.96
N GLY A 159 -18.38 5.98 -14.54
CA GLY A 159 -18.62 5.71 -15.96
C GLY A 159 -17.86 6.63 -16.93
N ASP A 160 -17.40 7.80 -16.49
CA ASP A 160 -16.63 8.70 -17.33
C ASP A 160 -15.27 8.07 -17.76
N LEU A 161 -14.75 7.07 -17.01
CA LEU A 161 -13.58 6.30 -17.42
C LEU A 161 -13.84 5.34 -18.59
N TRP A 162 -15.10 5.17 -18.99
CA TRP A 162 -15.51 4.42 -20.20
C TRP A 162 -15.90 5.35 -21.37
N ASN A 163 -15.67 6.66 -21.24
CA ASN A 163 -15.94 7.60 -22.35
C ASN A 163 -14.98 7.33 -23.53
N PRO A 164 -15.49 7.00 -24.73
CA PRO A 164 -14.66 6.70 -25.89
C PRO A 164 -13.78 7.88 -26.35
N GLU A 165 -14.13 9.13 -25.97
CA GLU A 165 -13.31 10.31 -26.23
C GLU A 165 -11.95 10.25 -25.51
N PHE A 166 -11.84 9.46 -24.44
CA PHE A 166 -10.60 9.29 -23.68
C PHE A 166 -9.80 8.07 -24.13
N LYS A 167 -9.99 7.59 -25.36
CA LYS A 167 -9.26 6.43 -25.89
C LYS A 167 -7.74 6.58 -25.74
N GLY A 168 -7.12 5.66 -24.99
CA GLY A 168 -5.69 5.67 -24.69
C GLY A 168 -5.25 6.79 -23.75
N LYS A 169 -6.18 7.37 -22.97
CA LYS A 169 -5.94 8.49 -22.03
C LYS A 169 -6.39 8.21 -20.60
N VAL A 170 -6.90 7.01 -20.32
CA VAL A 170 -7.34 6.59 -18.99
C VAL A 170 -6.17 5.94 -18.24
N GLY A 171 -5.96 6.35 -17.00
CA GLY A 171 -5.10 5.68 -16.04
C GLY A 171 -5.93 4.84 -15.07
N MET A 172 -5.46 3.64 -14.76
CA MET A 172 -6.06 2.78 -13.74
C MET A 172 -4.98 2.31 -12.78
N TRP A 173 -5.32 2.17 -11.51
CA TRP A 173 -4.38 1.59 -10.56
C TRP A 173 -4.24 0.09 -10.78
N ASP A 174 -3.02 -0.45 -10.68
CA ASP A 174 -2.77 -1.90 -10.80
C ASP A 174 -3.09 -2.62 -9.48
N ASP A 175 -4.36 -2.60 -9.10
CA ASP A 175 -4.87 -3.26 -7.92
C ASP A 175 -6.28 -3.83 -8.17
N LYS A 176 -6.60 -4.96 -7.52
CA LYS A 176 -7.90 -5.64 -7.62
C LYS A 176 -9.09 -4.77 -7.17
N SER A 177 -8.84 -3.69 -6.43
CA SER A 177 -9.89 -2.73 -6.04
C SER A 177 -10.56 -2.06 -7.24
N MET A 178 -9.95 -2.11 -8.43
CA MET A 178 -10.61 -1.69 -9.67
C MET A 178 -11.87 -2.50 -9.98
N LEU A 179 -11.96 -3.74 -9.49
CA LEU A 179 -13.18 -4.55 -9.55
C LEU A 179 -14.32 -3.92 -8.74
N TYR A 180 -14.02 -3.31 -7.57
CA TYR A 180 -15.04 -2.68 -6.73
C TYR A 180 -15.65 -1.46 -7.42
N ASN A 181 -14.83 -0.66 -8.11
CA ASN A 181 -15.30 0.49 -8.89
C ASN A 181 -16.22 0.08 -10.05
N ALA A 182 -15.84 -0.96 -10.80
CA ALA A 182 -16.67 -1.47 -11.89
C ALA A 182 -17.97 -2.11 -11.36
N ALA A 183 -17.91 -2.79 -10.21
CA ALA A 183 -19.10 -3.36 -9.55
C ALA A 183 -20.10 -2.26 -9.14
N ARG A 184 -19.62 -1.16 -8.53
CA ARG A 184 -20.49 -0.01 -8.20
C ARG A 184 -21.11 0.63 -9.43
N LEU A 185 -20.33 0.81 -10.49
CA LEU A 185 -20.85 1.32 -11.77
C LEU A 185 -21.98 0.44 -12.32
N LEU A 186 -21.88 -0.87 -12.11
CA LEU A 186 -22.91 -1.86 -12.53
C LEU A 186 -24.06 -1.98 -11.53
N GLY A 187 -24.02 -1.28 -10.39
CA GLY A 187 -25.07 -1.32 -9.36
C GLY A 187 -25.05 -2.62 -8.53
N ILE A 188 -23.93 -3.34 -8.46
CA ILE A 188 -23.76 -4.51 -7.61
C ILE A 188 -23.77 -4.05 -6.15
N ALA A 189 -24.63 -4.67 -5.35
CA ALA A 189 -24.94 -4.20 -4.00
C ALA A 189 -23.75 -4.33 -3.02
N ASP A 190 -23.00 -5.42 -3.10
CA ASP A 190 -21.84 -5.69 -2.25
C ASP A 190 -20.63 -6.10 -3.09
N PRO A 191 -19.73 -5.15 -3.43
CA PRO A 191 -18.53 -5.42 -4.22
C PRO A 191 -17.55 -6.39 -3.55
N PHE A 192 -17.66 -6.64 -2.24
CA PHE A 192 -16.75 -7.53 -1.50
C PHE A 192 -17.26 -8.97 -1.41
N LYS A 193 -18.53 -9.22 -1.82
CA LYS A 193 -19.19 -10.53 -1.77
C LYS A 193 -19.79 -10.96 -3.12
N MET A 194 -19.15 -10.55 -4.22
CA MET A 194 -19.64 -10.86 -5.55
C MET A 194 -19.71 -12.37 -5.82
N THR A 195 -20.79 -12.80 -6.45
CA THR A 195 -20.94 -14.14 -7.02
C THR A 195 -20.00 -14.33 -8.22
N ASP A 196 -19.85 -15.58 -8.70
CA ASP A 196 -19.03 -15.85 -9.91
C ASP A 196 -19.61 -15.16 -11.16
N GLU A 197 -20.94 -15.06 -11.27
CA GLU A 197 -21.62 -14.36 -12.37
C GLU A 197 -21.38 -12.86 -12.32
N GLU A 198 -21.46 -12.26 -11.13
CA GLU A 198 -21.16 -10.84 -10.94
C GLU A 198 -19.69 -10.54 -11.22
N LEU A 199 -18.76 -11.39 -10.75
CA LEU A 199 -17.33 -11.25 -11.04
C LEU A 199 -17.03 -11.38 -12.54
N GLU A 200 -17.70 -12.28 -13.24
CA GLU A 200 -17.56 -12.40 -14.69
C GLU A 200 -18.09 -11.15 -15.41
N THR A 201 -19.23 -10.61 -14.95
CA THR A 201 -19.81 -9.37 -15.49
C THR A 201 -18.87 -8.18 -15.28
N VAL A 202 -18.32 -8.04 -14.09
CA VAL A 202 -17.34 -7.00 -13.73
C VAL A 202 -16.06 -7.14 -14.56
N LYS A 203 -15.54 -8.37 -14.70
CA LYS A 203 -14.39 -8.66 -15.56
C LYS A 203 -14.60 -8.19 -16.99
N ASN A 204 -15.74 -8.56 -17.57
CA ASN A 204 -16.08 -8.20 -18.95
C ASN A 204 -16.22 -6.67 -19.10
N LYS A 205 -16.78 -5.97 -18.10
CA LYS A 205 -16.87 -4.51 -18.09
C LYS A 205 -15.49 -3.84 -18.08
N LEU A 206 -14.54 -4.38 -17.32
CA LEU A 206 -13.16 -3.88 -17.29
C LEU A 206 -12.39 -4.23 -18.57
N ILE A 207 -12.65 -5.39 -19.19
CA ILE A 207 -12.08 -5.73 -20.49
C ILE A 207 -12.59 -4.79 -21.58
N GLU A 208 -13.88 -4.40 -21.56
CA GLU A 208 -14.44 -3.36 -22.43
C GLU A 208 -13.69 -2.03 -22.31
N GLN A 209 -13.19 -1.68 -21.12
CA GLN A 209 -12.44 -0.46 -20.86
C GLN A 209 -11.01 -0.48 -21.44
N LYS A 210 -10.39 -1.65 -21.59
CA LYS A 210 -8.96 -1.77 -21.93
C LYS A 210 -8.50 -0.92 -23.11
N PRO A 211 -9.24 -0.79 -24.23
CA PRO A 211 -8.84 0.09 -25.34
C PRO A 211 -8.71 1.57 -24.97
N LEU A 212 -9.31 2.00 -23.85
CA LEU A 212 -9.24 3.36 -23.32
C LEU A 212 -8.05 3.53 -22.38
N VAL A 213 -7.59 2.44 -21.74
CA VAL A 213 -6.55 2.47 -20.71
C VAL A 213 -5.17 2.65 -21.37
N ARG A 214 -4.47 3.71 -20.94
CA ARG A 214 -3.08 3.96 -21.33
C ARG A 214 -2.12 3.13 -20.46
N LYS A 215 -2.42 3.03 -19.17
CA LYS A 215 -1.52 2.38 -18.21
C LYS A 215 -2.28 1.91 -16.96
N TYR A 216 -1.92 0.74 -16.50
CA TYR A 216 -2.12 0.32 -15.11
C TYR A 216 -0.89 0.77 -14.33
N TRP A 217 -1.03 1.82 -13.53
CA TRP A 217 0.06 2.46 -12.79
C TRP A 217 0.21 1.85 -11.39
N THR A 218 1.41 1.96 -10.81
CA THR A 218 1.76 1.36 -9.51
C THR A 218 2.29 2.35 -8.49
N THR A 219 2.67 3.57 -8.90
CA THR A 219 3.18 4.61 -7.99
C THR A 219 2.56 5.97 -8.29
N ALA A 220 2.49 6.83 -7.28
CA ALA A 220 2.00 8.20 -7.45
C ALA A 220 2.84 8.98 -8.45
N GLY A 221 4.17 8.81 -8.40
CA GLY A 221 5.09 9.43 -9.34
C GLY A 221 4.88 8.97 -10.78
N GLU A 222 4.59 7.68 -11.02
CA GLU A 222 4.28 7.17 -12.38
C GLU A 222 3.03 7.84 -12.94
N LEU A 223 1.92 7.86 -12.18
CA LEU A 223 0.69 8.49 -12.67
C LEU A 223 0.89 9.98 -12.97
N THR A 224 1.52 10.72 -12.05
CA THR A 224 1.76 12.17 -12.23
C THR A 224 2.63 12.47 -13.44
N GLN A 225 3.65 11.65 -13.73
CA GLN A 225 4.46 11.79 -14.94
C GLN A 225 3.67 11.50 -16.21
N LEU A 226 2.82 10.46 -16.23
CA LEU A 226 1.93 10.16 -17.35
C LEU A 226 0.94 11.29 -17.61
N MET A 227 0.45 11.94 -16.57
CA MET A 227 -0.39 13.13 -16.72
C MET A 227 0.40 14.34 -17.22
N ALA A 228 1.63 14.55 -16.75
CA ALA A 228 2.51 15.62 -17.18
C ALA A 228 2.91 15.50 -18.66
N SER A 229 3.16 14.28 -19.13
CA SER A 229 3.51 13.97 -20.52
C SER A 229 2.32 13.90 -21.48
N ASP A 230 1.11 14.26 -21.03
CA ASP A 230 -0.13 14.21 -21.83
C ASP A 230 -0.55 12.78 -22.23
N GLU A 231 -0.07 11.77 -21.52
CA GLU A 231 -0.41 10.38 -21.80
C GLU A 231 -1.68 9.93 -21.09
N VAL A 232 -1.98 10.49 -19.90
CA VAL A 232 -3.20 10.25 -19.12
C VAL A 232 -3.93 11.56 -18.87
N TRP A 233 -5.23 11.56 -19.08
CA TRP A 233 -6.11 12.71 -18.85
C TRP A 233 -7.05 12.52 -17.66
N ILE A 234 -7.47 11.29 -17.41
CA ILE A 234 -8.35 10.92 -16.30
C ILE A 234 -7.88 9.62 -15.68
N SER A 235 -7.96 9.51 -14.37
CA SER A 235 -7.52 8.31 -13.65
C SER A 235 -8.24 8.14 -12.32
N TYR A 236 -8.32 6.90 -11.84
CA TYR A 236 -8.42 6.61 -10.40
C TYR A 236 -7.19 7.16 -9.69
N THR A 237 -7.30 7.53 -8.40
CA THR A 237 -6.16 8.10 -7.67
C THR A 237 -6.19 7.68 -6.20
N TRP A 238 -5.04 7.76 -5.54
CA TRP A 238 -4.94 7.63 -4.09
C TRP A 238 -5.30 8.93 -3.34
N GLY A 239 -5.88 9.91 -4.04
CA GLY A 239 -6.27 11.19 -3.48
C GLY A 239 -5.09 12.12 -3.23
N GLY A 240 -5.08 12.75 -2.07
CA GLY A 240 -4.20 13.86 -1.72
C GLY A 240 -2.73 13.72 -2.11
N LEU A 241 -2.14 12.51 -2.05
CA LEU A 241 -0.75 12.29 -2.45
C LEU A 241 -0.53 12.68 -3.91
N MET A 242 -1.37 12.19 -4.82
CA MET A 242 -1.24 12.49 -6.25
C MET A 242 -1.54 13.95 -6.56
N LEU A 243 -2.49 14.54 -5.86
CA LEU A 243 -2.78 15.97 -5.97
C LEU A 243 -1.57 16.82 -5.51
N ASN A 244 -0.89 16.42 -4.43
CA ASN A 244 0.31 17.10 -3.96
C ASN A 244 1.46 16.96 -4.98
N GLU A 245 1.68 15.77 -5.54
CA GLU A 245 2.70 15.56 -6.58
C GLU A 245 2.37 16.37 -7.85
N ALA A 246 1.11 16.38 -8.29
CA ALA A 246 0.67 17.18 -9.43
C ALA A 246 0.89 18.69 -9.21
N LYS A 247 0.63 19.20 -8.00
CA LYS A 247 0.90 20.60 -7.63
C LYS A 247 2.39 20.95 -7.72
N LYS A 248 3.29 20.06 -7.29
CA LYS A 248 4.75 20.28 -7.42
C LYS A 248 5.18 20.44 -8.88
N LEU A 249 4.48 19.80 -9.81
CA LEU A 249 4.71 19.89 -11.26
C LEU A 249 3.91 21.02 -11.93
N ASN A 250 3.13 21.80 -11.17
CA ASN A 250 2.21 22.83 -11.68
C ASN A 250 1.22 22.28 -12.73
N LEU A 251 0.77 21.04 -12.56
CA LEU A 251 -0.19 20.42 -13.49
C LEU A 251 -1.61 20.96 -13.25
N PRO A 252 -2.34 21.32 -14.31
CA PRO A 252 -3.74 21.72 -14.21
C PRO A 252 -4.64 20.48 -14.02
N VAL A 253 -4.78 20.04 -12.79
CA VAL A 253 -5.62 18.89 -12.42
C VAL A 253 -6.66 19.27 -11.37
N ALA A 254 -7.74 18.50 -11.31
CA ALA A 254 -8.71 18.52 -10.23
C ALA A 254 -9.13 17.10 -9.89
N GLU A 255 -9.56 16.90 -8.65
CA GLU A 255 -10.19 15.66 -8.20
C GLU A 255 -11.70 15.80 -8.21
N PHE A 256 -12.41 14.69 -8.35
CA PHE A 256 -13.85 14.61 -8.19
C PHE A 256 -14.27 13.34 -7.47
N MET A 257 -15.33 13.46 -6.67
CA MET A 257 -16.03 12.32 -6.07
C MET A 257 -17.12 11.88 -7.04
N PRO A 258 -17.12 10.62 -7.51
CA PRO A 258 -18.15 10.15 -8.42
C PRO A 258 -19.50 10.03 -7.70
N LYS A 259 -20.60 10.20 -8.42
CA LYS A 259 -21.96 10.07 -7.88
C LYS A 259 -22.27 8.68 -7.32
N GLU A 260 -21.54 7.66 -7.75
CA GLU A 260 -21.62 6.29 -7.24
C GLU A 260 -20.89 6.11 -5.90
N GLY A 261 -20.28 7.17 -5.37
CA GLY A 261 -19.40 7.13 -4.19
C GLY A 261 -17.98 6.69 -4.56
N ALA A 262 -17.03 6.98 -3.67
CA ALA A 262 -15.63 6.59 -3.82
C ALA A 262 -15.23 5.53 -2.78
N ASP A 263 -14.12 4.83 -3.04
CA ASP A 263 -13.50 3.98 -2.05
C ASP A 263 -13.02 4.80 -0.85
N GLY A 264 -13.26 4.27 0.34
CA GLY A 264 -12.63 4.73 1.58
C GLY A 264 -11.71 3.65 2.11
N TRP A 265 -10.62 4.04 2.73
CA TRP A 265 -9.63 3.12 3.27
C TRP A 265 -9.09 3.61 4.61
N VAL A 266 -8.58 2.67 5.38
CA VAL A 266 -7.84 2.90 6.63
C VAL A 266 -6.58 2.08 6.58
N ASP A 267 -5.43 2.72 6.75
CA ASP A 267 -4.14 2.04 6.85
C ASP A 267 -3.70 1.92 8.30
N ASN A 268 -3.02 0.83 8.58
CA ASN A 268 -2.64 0.49 9.93
C ASN A 268 -1.21 -0.04 10.00
N TRP A 269 -0.56 0.15 11.13
CA TRP A 269 0.74 -0.44 11.44
C TRP A 269 0.56 -1.83 12.04
N MET A 270 1.21 -2.82 11.45
CA MET A 270 1.26 -4.21 11.94
C MET A 270 2.71 -4.58 12.25
N ILE A 271 2.95 -5.19 13.42
CA ILE A 271 4.28 -5.70 13.79
C ILE A 271 4.48 -7.05 13.11
N VAL A 272 5.63 -7.20 12.45
CA VAL A 272 6.02 -8.49 11.84
C VAL A 272 6.30 -9.50 12.95
N LYS A 273 5.76 -10.70 12.78
CA LYS A 273 5.94 -11.80 13.71
C LYS A 273 7.42 -12.12 13.93
N ASP A 274 7.79 -12.29 15.18
CA ASP A 274 9.16 -12.61 15.61
C ASP A 274 10.22 -11.56 15.20
N SER A 275 9.81 -10.30 14.99
CA SER A 275 10.75 -9.20 14.69
C SER A 275 11.76 -9.05 15.82
N PRO A 276 13.08 -8.99 15.52
CA PRO A 276 14.11 -8.71 16.51
C PRO A 276 14.10 -7.26 17.00
N ASN A 277 13.43 -6.35 16.28
CA ASN A 277 13.41 -4.91 16.53
C ASN A 277 12.07 -4.41 17.10
N GLN A 278 11.34 -5.22 17.84
CA GLN A 278 10.02 -4.89 18.40
C GLN A 278 9.99 -3.56 19.15
N GLU A 279 11.04 -3.24 19.93
CA GLU A 279 11.11 -1.96 20.66
C GLU A 279 11.14 -0.76 19.69
N CYS A 280 11.90 -0.85 18.60
CA CYS A 280 11.90 0.17 17.54
C CYS A 280 10.55 0.24 16.83
N ALA A 281 9.89 -0.91 16.62
CA ALA A 281 8.57 -0.99 16.00
C ALA A 281 7.52 -0.25 16.86
N TYR A 282 7.44 -0.51 18.17
CA TYR A 282 6.54 0.21 19.05
C TYR A 282 6.88 1.71 19.16
N LYS A 283 8.16 2.07 19.22
CA LYS A 283 8.57 3.48 19.18
C LYS A 283 8.10 4.18 17.91
N TYR A 284 8.21 3.50 16.74
CA TYR A 284 7.76 4.06 15.47
C TYR A 284 6.24 4.23 15.43
N ILE A 285 5.49 3.21 15.84
CA ILE A 285 4.02 3.31 15.95
C ILE A 285 3.65 4.50 16.85
N ASN A 286 4.25 4.61 18.04
CA ASN A 286 3.97 5.72 18.96
C ASN A 286 4.33 7.09 18.37
N PHE A 287 5.45 7.18 17.65
CA PHE A 287 5.82 8.40 16.93
C PHE A 287 4.77 8.73 15.87
N MET A 288 4.35 7.76 15.05
CA MET A 288 3.35 7.96 13.99
C MET A 288 1.96 8.32 14.54
N MET A 289 1.64 7.93 15.78
CA MET A 289 0.41 8.33 16.46
C MET A 289 0.49 9.69 17.15
N SER A 290 1.69 10.25 17.32
CA SER A 290 1.93 11.58 17.89
C SER A 290 1.57 12.71 16.92
N PRO A 291 1.47 13.98 17.40
CA PRO A 291 1.30 15.12 16.50
C PRO A 291 2.33 15.20 15.37
N LYS A 292 3.60 14.91 15.64
CA LYS A 292 4.67 14.95 14.62
C LYS A 292 4.42 13.93 13.52
N GLY A 293 4.09 12.69 13.87
CA GLY A 293 3.81 11.62 12.91
C GLY A 293 2.51 11.86 12.14
N GLN A 294 1.41 12.16 12.85
CA GLN A 294 0.11 12.39 12.24
C GLN A 294 0.13 13.58 11.25
N CYS A 295 0.73 14.70 11.65
CA CYS A 295 0.84 15.85 10.75
C CYS A 295 1.93 15.69 9.70
N GLY A 296 3.02 14.99 10.01
CA GLY A 296 4.07 14.67 9.04
C GLY A 296 3.52 13.89 7.86
N VAL A 297 2.88 12.75 8.12
CA VAL A 297 2.29 11.94 7.05
C VAL A 297 1.18 12.69 6.32
N SER A 298 0.31 13.41 7.05
CA SER A 298 -0.78 14.16 6.45
C SER A 298 -0.29 15.31 5.55
N THR A 299 0.81 15.96 5.88
CA THR A 299 1.43 17.01 5.06
C THR A 299 1.99 16.43 3.76
N VAL A 300 2.70 15.30 3.84
CA VAL A 300 3.30 14.65 2.67
C VAL A 300 2.24 14.08 1.74
N THR A 301 1.29 13.34 2.31
CA THR A 301 0.33 12.54 1.53
C THR A 301 -1.00 13.26 1.26
N GLY A 302 -1.32 14.29 2.04
CA GLY A 302 -2.66 14.90 1.99
C GLY A 302 -3.73 14.09 2.72
N TYR A 303 -3.43 12.93 3.30
CA TYR A 303 -4.38 12.02 3.94
C TYR A 303 -4.84 12.51 5.31
N SER A 304 -5.92 11.93 5.78
CA SER A 304 -6.53 12.26 7.06
C SER A 304 -5.90 11.47 8.20
N ALA A 305 -5.73 12.12 9.34
CA ALA A 305 -5.20 11.49 10.54
C ALA A 305 -6.24 10.56 11.19
N SER A 306 -5.83 9.43 11.73
CA SER A 306 -6.71 8.54 12.53
C SER A 306 -6.83 8.99 13.98
N ASN A 307 -5.90 9.83 14.44
CA ASN A 307 -5.89 10.45 15.77
C ASN A 307 -6.23 11.95 15.66
N PRO A 308 -7.52 12.32 15.74
CA PRO A 308 -7.94 13.72 15.60
C PRO A 308 -7.44 14.60 16.74
N VAL A 309 -7.16 14.05 17.91
CA VAL A 309 -6.60 14.80 19.04
C VAL A 309 -5.19 15.30 18.70
N ALA A 310 -4.34 14.41 18.19
CA ALA A 310 -3.00 14.77 17.72
C ALA A 310 -3.08 15.77 16.54
N ALA A 311 -3.95 15.53 15.55
CA ALA A 311 -4.10 16.39 14.39
C ALA A 311 -4.49 17.83 14.76
N LYS A 312 -5.39 18.02 15.72
CA LYS A 312 -5.81 19.36 16.22
C LYS A 312 -4.67 20.18 16.82
N THR A 313 -3.57 19.54 17.24
CA THR A 313 -2.44 20.28 17.83
C THR A 313 -1.49 20.87 16.80
N CYS A 314 -1.55 20.44 15.55
CA CYS A 314 -0.58 20.78 14.51
C CYS A 314 -1.21 21.21 13.17
N MET A 315 -2.51 20.97 12.95
CA MET A 315 -3.25 21.46 11.80
C MET A 315 -3.98 22.76 12.14
N SER A 316 -4.07 23.68 11.19
CA SER A 316 -5.02 24.78 11.27
C SER A 316 -6.45 24.26 11.22
N ALA A 317 -7.43 25.06 11.67
CA ALA A 317 -8.85 24.68 11.57
C ALA A 317 -9.29 24.47 10.10
N GLU A 318 -8.72 25.23 9.18
CA GLU A 318 -8.98 25.10 7.74
C GLU A 318 -8.41 23.79 7.18
N GLU A 319 -7.17 23.45 7.51
CA GLU A 319 -6.57 22.16 7.12
C GLU A 319 -7.30 20.97 7.71
N PHE A 320 -7.70 21.06 8.99
CA PHE A 320 -8.46 20.03 9.68
C PHE A 320 -9.80 19.78 8.99
N ALA A 321 -10.52 20.83 8.62
CA ALA A 321 -11.78 20.74 7.88
C ALA A 321 -11.57 20.22 6.45
N ALA A 322 -10.55 20.71 5.73
CA ALA A 322 -10.24 20.27 4.37
C ALA A 322 -9.85 18.79 4.28
N LYS A 323 -9.41 18.19 5.39
CA LYS A 323 -9.12 16.76 5.50
C LYS A 323 -10.29 15.95 6.09
N HIS A 324 -11.46 16.52 6.17
CA HIS A 324 -12.70 15.85 6.62
C HIS A 324 -12.56 15.16 7.99
N GLN A 325 -11.74 15.71 8.90
CA GLN A 325 -11.36 15.04 10.15
C GLN A 325 -12.55 14.74 11.07
N ASP A 326 -13.54 15.61 11.16
CA ASP A 326 -14.77 15.42 11.95
C ASP A 326 -16.02 15.39 11.06
N ASP A 327 -15.88 15.12 9.75
CA ASP A 327 -16.96 15.19 8.77
C ASP A 327 -17.63 13.83 8.58
N VAL A 328 -18.62 13.54 9.44
CA VAL A 328 -19.39 12.30 9.39
C VAL A 328 -20.17 12.14 8.07
N GLU A 329 -20.62 13.25 7.47
CA GLU A 329 -21.37 13.21 6.21
C GLU A 329 -20.45 12.86 5.03
N TYR A 330 -19.20 13.31 5.06
CA TYR A 330 -18.21 12.88 4.07
C TYR A 330 -17.93 11.38 4.18
N VAL A 331 -17.68 10.89 5.40
CA VAL A 331 -17.39 9.45 5.62
C VAL A 331 -18.54 8.56 5.15
N LYS A 332 -19.82 9.00 5.29
CA LYS A 332 -20.97 8.25 4.79
C LYS A 332 -21.02 8.11 3.26
N GLN A 333 -20.32 8.96 2.52
CA GLN A 333 -20.24 8.87 1.07
C GLN A 333 -19.14 7.88 0.61
N LEU A 334 -18.34 7.36 1.54
CA LEU A 334 -17.27 6.44 1.25
C LEU A 334 -17.73 4.99 1.39
N HIS A 335 -17.32 4.17 0.44
CA HIS A 335 -17.41 2.73 0.52
C HIS A 335 -16.13 2.20 1.16
N MET A 336 -16.13 2.08 2.48
CA MET A 336 -14.95 1.61 3.21
C MET A 336 -14.57 0.20 2.76
N TRP A 337 -13.30 0.02 2.45
CA TRP A 337 -12.78 -1.27 2.02
C TRP A 337 -12.94 -2.34 3.09
N GLN A 338 -13.31 -3.53 2.62
CA GLN A 338 -13.42 -4.75 3.40
C GLN A 338 -12.63 -5.85 2.71
N THR A 339 -12.15 -6.83 3.47
CA THR A 339 -11.54 -8.03 2.90
C THR A 339 -12.59 -8.83 2.13
N PRO A 340 -12.45 -9.04 0.82
CA PRO A 340 -13.36 -9.91 0.10
C PRO A 340 -13.32 -11.33 0.67
N GLU A 341 -14.48 -11.96 0.85
CA GLU A 341 -14.56 -13.35 1.37
C GLU A 341 -13.75 -14.35 0.53
N ARG A 342 -13.61 -14.08 -0.79
CA ARG A 342 -12.90 -14.92 -1.76
C ARG A 342 -11.76 -14.14 -2.43
N ILE A 343 -10.90 -13.52 -1.63
CA ILE A 343 -9.88 -12.58 -2.11
C ILE A 343 -9.01 -13.14 -3.25
N GLU A 344 -8.64 -14.43 -3.20
CA GLU A 344 -7.85 -15.07 -4.25
C GLU A 344 -8.59 -15.10 -5.60
N VAL A 345 -9.92 -15.25 -5.57
CA VAL A 345 -10.75 -15.21 -6.78
C VAL A 345 -10.71 -13.80 -7.38
N TYR A 346 -10.83 -12.75 -6.55
CA TYR A 346 -10.73 -11.37 -7.01
C TYR A 346 -9.35 -11.08 -7.64
N THR A 347 -8.27 -11.49 -7.00
CA THR A 347 -6.91 -11.33 -7.54
C THR A 347 -6.77 -12.05 -8.89
N ASN A 348 -7.31 -13.28 -9.02
CA ASN A 348 -7.29 -14.03 -10.27
C ASN A 348 -8.11 -13.33 -11.37
N VAL A 349 -9.28 -12.81 -11.05
CA VAL A 349 -10.13 -12.04 -11.98
C VAL A 349 -9.40 -10.77 -12.44
N TRP A 350 -8.78 -10.04 -11.54
CA TRP A 350 -7.99 -8.85 -11.89
C TRP A 350 -6.82 -9.20 -12.84
N ASN A 351 -6.09 -10.27 -12.54
CA ASN A 351 -5.03 -10.74 -13.43
C ASN A 351 -5.55 -11.15 -14.81
N ALA A 352 -6.74 -11.77 -14.87
CA ALA A 352 -7.39 -12.09 -16.13
C ALA A 352 -7.81 -10.84 -16.92
N VAL A 353 -8.29 -9.79 -16.27
CA VAL A 353 -8.54 -8.47 -16.91
C VAL A 353 -7.25 -7.93 -17.52
N LYS A 354 -6.15 -7.90 -16.78
CA LYS A 354 -4.87 -7.39 -17.30
C LYS A 354 -4.34 -8.21 -18.46
N ALA A 355 -4.49 -9.51 -18.43
CA ALA A 355 -4.01 -10.43 -19.46
C ALA A 355 -4.88 -10.48 -20.73
N ALA A 356 -6.12 -10.00 -20.68
CA ALA A 356 -7.00 -9.97 -21.84
C ALA A 356 -6.40 -9.09 -22.97
N PRO A 357 -6.65 -9.40 -24.27
CA PRO A 357 -6.09 -8.69 -25.40
C PRO A 357 -6.54 -7.21 -25.49
#